data_c7c6a36d2fd944a7f91869d0e6271a75
#
_entry.id   c7c6a36d2fd944a7f91869d0e6271a75
#
_cell.length_a   1.000
_cell.length_b   1.000
_cell.length_c   1.000
_cell.angle_alpha   90.00
_cell.angle_beta   90.00
_cell.angle_gamma   90.00
#
_symmetry.space_group_name_H-M   'P 1'
#
loop_
_entity.id
_entity.type
_entity.pdbx_description
1 polymer ?
#
loop_
_entity_poly.entity_id
_entity_poly.type
_entity_poly.pdbx_seq_one_letter_code
_entity_poly.pdbx_strand_id
1 'polypeptide(L)'
;MKRILFYIVLAVTLAACQKSQTLEERALELCAYIPDHELLETSRDYMTPDFYAVLDTMFHHLPAEDAMDPDWLYYFVTGNGGTIPNYEVAKVEQTDKDHAVATIAVRQVWEDGSFDPESCIKEHLLYMEHVNDQWLMSDFDGHKDDCIRYLRSY
;
A
#
# COMPACT_ATOMS: atom_id res chain seq x y z
N MET A 1 -35.61 -33.19 -14.74
CA MET A 1 -35.68 -31.71 -14.63
C MET A 1 -35.54 -31.13 -13.23
N LYS A 2 -36.03 -31.79 -12.16
CA LYS A 2 -35.92 -31.25 -10.77
C LYS A 2 -34.50 -31.19 -10.20
N ARG A 3 -33.54 -31.98 -10.67
CA ARG A 3 -32.16 -31.98 -10.13
C ARG A 3 -31.29 -30.86 -10.66
N ILE A 4 -31.55 -30.35 -11.86
CA ILE A 4 -30.79 -29.24 -12.45
C ILE A 4 -31.12 -27.92 -11.76
N LEU A 5 -32.38 -27.71 -11.35
CA LEU A 5 -32.80 -26.50 -10.63
C LEU A 5 -32.13 -26.38 -9.26
N PHE A 6 -31.85 -27.51 -8.59
CA PHE A 6 -31.23 -27.52 -7.28
C PHE A 6 -29.75 -27.07 -7.30
N TYR A 7 -29.01 -27.43 -8.37
CA TYR A 7 -27.62 -26.99 -8.54
C TYR A 7 -27.49 -25.50 -8.91
N ILE A 8 -28.43 -24.95 -9.65
CA ILE A 8 -28.46 -23.51 -9.99
C ILE A 8 -28.72 -22.68 -8.74
N VAL A 9 -29.64 -23.09 -7.88
CA VAL A 9 -29.95 -22.39 -6.62
C VAL A 9 -28.76 -22.47 -5.65
N LEU A 10 -28.04 -23.60 -5.58
CA LEU A 10 -26.86 -23.76 -4.74
C LEU A 10 -25.69 -22.92 -5.24
N ALA A 11 -25.49 -22.81 -6.56
CA ALA A 11 -24.44 -21.97 -7.15
C ALA A 11 -24.66 -20.46 -6.90
N VAL A 12 -25.92 -20.01 -6.95
CA VAL A 12 -26.28 -18.61 -6.69
C VAL A 12 -26.12 -18.25 -5.21
N THR A 13 -26.38 -19.21 -4.27
CA THR A 13 -26.21 -18.95 -2.84
C THR A 13 -24.74 -18.95 -2.39
N LEU A 14 -23.84 -19.59 -3.12
CA LEU A 14 -22.39 -19.51 -2.84
C LEU A 14 -21.75 -18.21 -3.35
N ALA A 15 -22.32 -17.57 -4.35
CA ALA A 15 -21.86 -16.27 -4.86
C ALA A 15 -22.30 -15.07 -3.97
N ALA A 16 -23.23 -15.27 -3.04
CA ALA A 16 -23.85 -14.19 -2.27
C ALA A 16 -23.19 -13.89 -0.93
N CYS A 17 -22.05 -14.50 -0.60
CA CYS A 17 -21.36 -14.36 0.70
C CYS A 17 -19.87 -13.96 0.61
N GLN A 18 -19.41 -13.35 -0.47
CA GLN A 18 -18.18 -12.56 -0.38
C GLN A 18 -18.56 -11.21 0.22
N LYS A 19 -18.34 -11.07 1.53
CA LYS A 19 -18.34 -9.76 2.17
C LYS A 19 -17.38 -8.88 1.37
N SER A 20 -17.87 -7.84 0.72
CA SER A 20 -17.00 -6.89 0.02
C SER A 20 -16.03 -6.31 1.05
N GLN A 21 -14.74 -6.39 0.76
CA GLN A 21 -13.70 -5.78 1.57
C GLN A 21 -14.00 -4.29 1.74
N THR A 22 -13.90 -3.76 2.96
CA THR A 22 -14.05 -2.32 3.19
C THR A 22 -12.81 -1.57 2.73
N LEU A 23 -12.92 -0.25 2.54
CA LEU A 23 -11.77 0.59 2.21
C LEU A 23 -10.71 0.58 3.31
N GLU A 24 -11.13 0.51 4.58
CA GLU A 24 -10.24 0.41 5.73
C GLU A 24 -9.48 -0.93 5.73
N GLU A 25 -10.18 -2.04 5.49
CA GLU A 25 -9.55 -3.36 5.37
C GLU A 25 -8.56 -3.39 4.20
N ARG A 26 -8.90 -2.75 3.08
CA ARG A 26 -8.00 -2.67 1.92
C ARG A 26 -6.80 -1.76 2.17
N ALA A 27 -7.00 -0.60 2.80
CA ALA A 27 -5.90 0.29 3.16
C ALA A 27 -4.89 -0.41 4.08
N LEU A 28 -5.38 -1.16 5.08
CA LEU A 28 -4.52 -1.92 5.97
C LEU A 28 -3.75 -3.03 5.22
N GLU A 29 -4.40 -3.73 4.30
CA GLU A 29 -3.74 -4.72 3.45
C GLU A 29 -2.62 -4.08 2.60
N LEU A 30 -2.88 -2.92 1.98
CA LEU A 30 -1.89 -2.21 1.15
C LEU A 30 -0.66 -1.79 1.96
N CYS A 31 -0.81 -1.48 3.25
CA CYS A 31 0.33 -1.14 4.12
C CYS A 31 1.36 -2.28 4.22
N ALA A 32 0.93 -3.55 4.11
CA ALA A 32 1.83 -4.69 4.12
C ALA A 32 2.69 -4.81 2.85
N TYR A 33 2.37 -4.02 1.82
CA TYR A 33 3.05 -3.99 0.52
C TYR A 33 3.68 -2.63 0.22
N ILE A 34 3.94 -1.81 1.24
CA ILE A 34 4.76 -0.61 1.08
C ILE A 34 6.17 -1.08 0.72
N PRO A 35 6.69 -0.72 -0.47
CA PRO A 35 7.88 -1.36 -1.00
C PRO A 35 9.15 -0.83 -0.36
N ASP A 36 10.08 -1.75 -0.13
CA ASP A 36 11.49 -1.49 -0.22
C ASP A 36 12.02 -1.98 -1.59
N HIS A 37 13.30 -1.79 -1.88
CA HIS A 37 13.87 -2.20 -3.16
C HIS A 37 13.82 -3.72 -3.40
N GLU A 38 13.87 -4.53 -2.34
CA GLU A 38 13.80 -6.00 -2.43
C GLU A 38 12.38 -6.49 -2.68
N LEU A 39 11.40 -5.72 -2.20
CA LEU A 39 9.98 -6.09 -2.25
C LEU A 39 9.20 -5.43 -3.40
N LEU A 40 9.83 -4.54 -4.19
CA LEU A 40 9.13 -3.79 -5.23
C LEU A 40 8.38 -4.71 -6.20
N GLU A 41 8.99 -5.80 -6.66
CA GLU A 41 8.36 -6.75 -7.56
C GLU A 41 7.14 -7.44 -6.92
N THR A 42 7.21 -7.77 -5.63
CA THR A 42 6.08 -8.39 -4.91
C THR A 42 4.95 -7.43 -4.65
N SER A 43 5.26 -6.13 -4.61
CA SER A 43 4.30 -5.05 -4.39
C SER A 43 3.61 -4.57 -5.66
N ARG A 44 4.05 -5.04 -6.83
CA ARG A 44 3.58 -4.61 -8.14
C ARG A 44 2.06 -4.68 -8.32
N ASP A 45 1.45 -5.76 -7.89
CA ASP A 45 0.01 -5.99 -8.04
C ASP A 45 -0.85 -5.18 -7.05
N TYR A 46 -0.20 -4.48 -6.11
CA TYR A 46 -0.83 -3.65 -5.08
C TYR A 46 -0.68 -2.15 -5.36
N MET A 47 0.01 -1.79 -6.43
CA MET A 47 0.26 -0.41 -6.86
C MET A 47 -0.39 -0.09 -8.18
N THR A 48 -0.66 1.19 -8.40
CA THR A 48 -0.98 1.67 -9.75
C THR A 48 0.24 1.54 -10.66
N PRO A 49 0.03 1.24 -11.95
CA PRO A 49 1.15 1.03 -12.89
C PRO A 49 2.12 2.20 -12.98
N ASP A 50 1.62 3.43 -12.85
CA ASP A 50 2.43 4.65 -12.92
C ASP A 50 3.24 4.87 -11.64
N PHE A 51 2.69 4.57 -10.45
CA PHE A 51 3.45 4.64 -9.21
C PHE A 51 4.55 3.58 -9.19
N TYR A 52 4.23 2.34 -9.58
CA TYR A 52 5.21 1.28 -9.74
C TYR A 52 6.35 1.69 -10.68
N ALA A 53 6.03 2.23 -11.87
CA ALA A 53 7.03 2.62 -12.85
C ALA A 53 7.98 3.73 -12.34
N VAL A 54 7.47 4.67 -11.55
CA VAL A 54 8.29 5.70 -10.91
C VAL A 54 9.28 5.08 -9.93
N LEU A 55 8.80 4.19 -9.03
CA LEU A 55 9.66 3.53 -8.05
C LEU A 55 10.67 2.58 -8.71
N ASP A 56 10.26 1.82 -9.72
CA ASP A 56 11.15 0.96 -10.49
C ASP A 56 12.29 1.75 -11.13
N THR A 57 11.98 2.92 -11.70
CA THR A 57 13.00 3.81 -12.25
C THR A 57 13.96 4.31 -11.16
N MET A 58 13.42 4.72 -10.00
CA MET A 58 14.22 5.22 -8.88
C MET A 58 15.17 4.16 -8.31
N PHE A 59 14.71 2.91 -8.20
CA PHE A 59 15.47 1.85 -7.55
C PHE A 59 16.43 1.11 -8.49
N HIS A 60 16.11 0.98 -9.75
CA HIS A 60 16.82 0.05 -10.64
C HIS A 60 17.45 0.71 -11.87
N HIS A 61 17.06 1.91 -12.24
CA HIS A 61 17.46 2.51 -13.52
C HIS A 61 18.28 3.80 -13.42
N LEU A 62 18.53 4.29 -12.22
CA LEU A 62 19.45 5.40 -12.01
C LEU A 62 20.91 4.92 -11.92
N PRO A 63 21.89 5.74 -12.34
CA PRO A 63 23.30 5.47 -12.06
C PRO A 63 23.55 5.26 -10.57
N ALA A 64 24.48 4.38 -10.21
CA ALA A 64 24.72 4.02 -8.80
C ALA A 64 25.10 5.22 -7.91
N GLU A 65 25.74 6.24 -8.48
CA GLU A 65 26.08 7.51 -7.80
C GLU A 65 24.87 8.40 -7.53
N ASP A 66 23.77 8.16 -8.25
CA ASP A 66 22.56 8.98 -8.24
C ASP A 66 21.35 8.20 -7.76
N ALA A 67 21.50 6.88 -7.61
CA ALA A 67 20.44 6.05 -7.04
C ALA A 67 20.15 6.54 -5.62
N MET A 68 18.89 6.88 -5.36
CA MET A 68 18.46 7.08 -3.98
C MET A 68 18.71 5.79 -3.20
N ASP A 69 19.01 5.93 -1.89
CA ASP A 69 18.99 4.76 -1.02
C ASP A 69 17.67 4.00 -1.28
N PRO A 70 17.74 2.76 -1.80
CA PRO A 70 16.55 2.05 -2.22
C PRO A 70 15.53 1.85 -1.09
N ASP A 71 16.00 1.95 0.16
CA ASP A 71 15.14 1.75 1.32
C ASP A 71 14.51 3.06 1.84
N TRP A 72 14.71 4.20 1.17
CA TRP A 72 14.27 5.49 1.70
C TRP A 72 12.75 5.55 1.96
N LEU A 73 11.92 4.94 1.10
CA LEU A 73 10.47 4.88 1.31
C LEU A 73 10.15 4.00 2.53
N TYR A 74 10.83 2.87 2.66
CA TYR A 74 10.70 1.99 3.81
C TYR A 74 11.13 2.70 5.10
N TYR A 75 12.32 3.32 5.13
CA TYR A 75 12.78 4.08 6.29
C TYR A 75 11.90 5.28 6.62
N PHE A 76 11.30 5.88 5.61
CA PHE A 76 10.40 7.00 5.82
C PHE A 76 9.15 6.59 6.60
N VAL A 77 8.62 5.41 6.30
CA VAL A 77 7.44 4.85 6.95
C VAL A 77 7.79 4.16 8.26
N THR A 78 8.86 3.38 8.27
CA THR A 78 9.18 2.47 9.38
C THR A 78 10.20 3.03 10.37
N GLY A 79 10.95 4.07 10.01
CA GLY A 79 12.06 4.56 10.83
C GLY A 79 13.28 3.63 10.76
N ASN A 80 14.28 3.88 11.58
CA ASN A 80 15.53 3.13 11.59
C ASN A 80 15.38 1.69 12.07
N GLY A 81 16.13 0.79 11.44
CA GLY A 81 16.05 -0.66 11.59
C GLY A 81 16.07 -1.21 13.02
N GLY A 82 15.60 -2.44 13.16
CA GLY A 82 15.46 -3.17 14.42
C GLY A 82 14.04 -3.13 15.00
N THR A 83 13.14 -2.35 14.38
CA THR A 83 11.72 -2.34 14.74
C THR A 83 10.85 -2.79 13.56
N ILE A 84 9.69 -3.30 13.88
CA ILE A 84 8.66 -3.72 12.91
C ILE A 84 7.55 -2.68 12.93
N PRO A 85 7.10 -2.16 11.79
CA PRO A 85 5.99 -1.23 11.75
C PRO A 85 4.68 -1.93 12.10
N ASN A 86 3.90 -1.31 12.97
CA ASN A 86 2.53 -1.70 13.24
C ASN A 86 1.63 -0.60 12.68
N TYR A 87 0.75 -0.99 11.77
CA TYR A 87 -0.13 -0.09 11.05
C TYR A 87 -1.54 -0.11 11.63
N GLU A 88 -2.10 1.07 11.81
CA GLU A 88 -3.50 1.26 12.17
C GLU A 88 -4.13 2.27 11.20
N VAL A 89 -5.27 1.94 10.62
CA VAL A 89 -6.04 2.87 9.80
C VAL A 89 -6.85 3.77 10.70
N ALA A 90 -6.41 5.02 10.84
CA ALA A 90 -7.10 6.01 11.67
C ALA A 90 -8.35 6.57 10.97
N LYS A 91 -8.32 6.70 9.65
CA LYS A 91 -9.41 7.28 8.85
C LYS A 91 -9.27 6.89 7.39
N VAL A 92 -10.39 6.73 6.67
CA VAL A 92 -10.43 6.68 5.21
C VAL A 92 -11.44 7.70 4.69
N GLU A 93 -11.02 8.49 3.73
CA GLU A 93 -11.86 9.46 3.01
C GLU A 93 -11.89 9.11 1.53
N GLN A 94 -13.03 8.68 1.03
CA GLN A 94 -13.25 8.53 -0.39
C GLN A 94 -13.56 9.90 -0.99
N THR A 95 -12.66 10.43 -1.82
CA THR A 95 -12.78 11.78 -2.40
C THR A 95 -13.69 11.80 -3.62
N ASP A 96 -13.75 10.70 -4.35
CA ASP A 96 -14.68 10.44 -5.43
C ASP A 96 -14.87 8.92 -5.66
N LYS A 97 -15.47 8.52 -6.78
CA LYS A 97 -15.74 7.09 -7.06
C LYS A 97 -14.47 6.26 -7.27
N ASP A 98 -13.38 6.88 -7.69
CA ASP A 98 -12.12 6.22 -8.09
C ASP A 98 -10.94 6.59 -7.18
N HIS A 99 -11.08 7.53 -6.24
CA HIS A 99 -9.99 7.97 -5.38
C HIS A 99 -10.37 7.97 -3.90
N ALA A 100 -9.45 7.53 -3.07
CA ALA A 100 -9.55 7.57 -1.62
C ALA A 100 -8.20 7.88 -0.98
N VAL A 101 -8.24 8.45 0.22
CA VAL A 101 -7.04 8.71 1.04
C VAL A 101 -7.26 8.08 2.41
N ALA A 102 -6.33 7.24 2.83
CA ALA A 102 -6.31 6.70 4.17
C ALA A 102 -5.23 7.39 5.02
N THR A 103 -5.60 7.81 6.23
CA THR A 103 -4.63 8.22 7.25
C THR A 103 -4.19 6.97 8.02
N ILE A 104 -2.91 6.66 7.94
CA ILE A 104 -2.29 5.50 8.54
C ILE A 104 -1.45 5.95 9.73
N ALA A 105 -1.80 5.48 10.92
CA ALA A 105 -0.96 5.64 12.10
C ALA A 105 0.07 4.51 12.13
N VAL A 106 1.35 4.87 12.14
CA VAL A 106 2.46 3.92 12.18
C VAL A 106 3.14 3.99 13.54
N ARG A 107 3.28 2.84 14.16
CA ARG A 107 3.97 2.67 15.44
C ARG A 107 5.10 1.66 15.28
N GLN A 108 6.26 1.98 15.80
CA GLN A 108 7.40 1.08 15.80
C GLN A 108 7.31 0.11 16.98
N VAL A 109 7.46 -1.18 16.70
CA VAL A 109 7.39 -2.27 17.69
C VAL A 109 8.66 -3.10 17.58
N TRP A 110 9.29 -3.43 18.72
CA TRP A 110 10.45 -4.32 18.74
C TRP A 110 10.03 -5.76 18.39
N GLU A 111 10.97 -6.59 17.97
CA GLU A 111 10.71 -8.00 17.61
C GLU A 111 10.01 -8.80 18.73
N ASP A 112 10.22 -8.44 19.98
CA ASP A 112 9.57 -9.07 21.14
C ASP A 112 8.13 -8.56 21.38
N GLY A 113 7.63 -7.65 20.52
CA GLY A 113 6.32 -7.02 20.63
C GLY A 113 6.25 -5.86 21.62
N SER A 114 7.36 -5.52 22.24
CA SER A 114 7.41 -4.35 23.13
C SER A 114 7.44 -3.05 22.32
N PHE A 115 6.98 -2.00 22.95
CA PHE A 115 6.96 -0.66 22.40
C PHE A 115 8.30 0.02 22.58
N ASP A 116 8.73 0.77 21.55
CA ASP A 116 9.69 1.84 21.77
C ASP A 116 8.96 3.05 22.38
N PRO A 117 9.19 3.39 23.65
CA PRO A 117 8.52 4.51 24.28
C PRO A 117 8.93 5.86 23.69
N GLU A 118 10.03 5.93 22.94
CA GLU A 118 10.47 7.12 22.22
C GLU A 118 9.89 7.18 20.80
N SER A 119 9.32 6.09 20.28
CA SER A 119 8.63 6.11 19.01
C SER A 119 7.30 6.85 19.14
N CYS A 120 7.28 8.06 18.65
CA CYS A 120 6.00 8.74 18.45
C CYS A 120 5.21 8.01 17.35
N ILE A 121 3.89 7.94 17.54
CA ILE A 121 3.00 7.57 16.45
C ILE A 121 3.15 8.65 15.38
N LYS A 122 3.49 8.20 14.15
CA LYS A 122 3.52 9.07 12.98
C LYS A 122 2.28 8.77 12.14
N GLU A 123 1.64 9.81 11.66
CA GLU A 123 0.55 9.69 10.70
C GLU A 123 1.09 9.91 9.30
N HIS A 124 0.69 9.01 8.39
CA HIS A 124 1.05 9.01 7.00
C HIS A 124 -0.20 8.97 6.13
N LEU A 125 -0.12 9.46 4.89
CA LEU A 125 -1.20 9.45 3.93
C LEU A 125 -0.96 8.38 2.87
N LEU A 126 -1.83 7.38 2.83
CA LEU A 126 -1.89 6.39 1.77
C LEU A 126 -2.94 6.84 0.75
N TYR A 127 -2.51 7.16 -0.46
CA TYR A 127 -3.40 7.49 -1.56
C TYR A 127 -3.76 6.21 -2.32
N MET A 128 -5.04 6.03 -2.59
CA MET A 128 -5.58 4.85 -3.25
C MET A 128 -6.39 5.26 -4.48
N GLU A 129 -6.24 4.49 -5.55
CA GLU A 129 -6.99 4.64 -6.80
C GLU A 129 -7.69 3.33 -7.16
N HIS A 130 -8.94 3.43 -7.62
CA HIS A 130 -9.75 2.29 -8.05
C HIS A 130 -9.48 2.00 -9.53
N VAL A 131 -8.75 0.91 -9.80
CA VAL A 131 -8.35 0.49 -11.14
C VAL A 131 -8.76 -0.95 -11.35
N ASN A 132 -9.49 -1.26 -12.43
CA ASN A 132 -9.92 -2.61 -12.79
C ASN A 132 -10.59 -3.37 -11.63
N ASP A 133 -11.57 -2.74 -10.97
CA ASP A 133 -12.31 -3.28 -9.83
C ASP A 133 -11.47 -3.55 -8.56
N GLN A 134 -10.28 -2.95 -8.46
CA GLN A 134 -9.41 -3.07 -7.29
C GLN A 134 -8.93 -1.69 -6.83
N TRP A 135 -8.84 -1.51 -5.51
CA TRP A 135 -8.16 -0.36 -4.94
C TRP A 135 -6.67 -0.64 -4.82
N LEU A 136 -5.85 0.20 -5.46
CA LEU A 136 -4.39 0.09 -5.51
C LEU A 136 -3.76 1.31 -4.85
N MET A 137 -2.56 1.17 -4.31
CA MET A 137 -1.74 2.28 -3.82
C MET A 137 -1.29 3.12 -5.01
N SER A 138 -1.61 4.41 -5.01
CA SER A 138 -1.23 5.36 -6.07
C SER A 138 -0.15 6.34 -5.64
N ASP A 139 0.02 6.53 -4.34
CA ASP A 139 1.07 7.35 -3.74
C ASP A 139 1.13 7.11 -2.22
N PHE A 140 2.23 7.52 -1.61
CA PHE A 140 2.41 7.53 -0.17
C PHE A 140 3.05 8.87 0.24
N ASP A 141 2.36 9.64 1.10
CA ASP A 141 2.78 10.99 1.57
C ASP A 141 3.14 12.01 0.47
N GLY A 142 2.74 11.79 -0.79
CA GLY A 142 3.10 12.64 -1.92
C GLY A 142 4.50 12.35 -2.50
N HIS A 143 5.12 11.23 -2.13
CA HIS A 143 6.47 10.87 -2.58
C HIS A 143 6.57 10.60 -4.08
N LYS A 144 5.50 10.19 -4.73
CA LYS A 144 5.46 10.02 -6.18
C LYS A 144 5.85 11.30 -6.91
N ASP A 145 5.29 12.44 -6.49
CA ASP A 145 5.62 13.73 -7.11
C ASP A 145 7.06 14.14 -6.80
N ASP A 146 7.59 13.83 -5.64
CA ASP A 146 8.99 14.09 -5.28
C ASP A 146 9.93 13.26 -6.15
N CYS A 147 9.66 11.98 -6.34
CA CYS A 147 10.39 11.10 -7.24
C CYS A 147 10.34 11.62 -8.69
N ILE A 148 9.17 12.00 -9.19
CA ILE A 148 9.02 12.55 -10.55
C ILE A 148 9.83 13.83 -10.72
N ARG A 149 9.82 14.73 -9.72
CA ARG A 149 10.63 15.96 -9.76
C ARG A 149 12.13 15.65 -9.79
N TYR A 150 12.57 14.70 -8.98
CA TYR A 150 13.94 14.24 -8.97
C TYR A 150 14.35 13.69 -10.33
N LEU A 151 13.58 12.76 -10.90
CA LEU A 151 13.83 12.17 -12.22
C LEU A 151 13.87 13.20 -13.37
N ARG A 152 13.16 14.31 -13.26
CA ARG A 152 13.18 15.40 -14.25
C ARG A 152 14.40 16.31 -14.13
N SER A 153 15.13 16.25 -13.04
CA SER A 153 16.35 17.04 -12.83
C SER A 153 17.61 16.38 -13.44
N TYR A 154 17.45 15.17 -13.92
CA TYR A 154 18.41 14.42 -14.72
C TYR A 154 18.25 14.72 -16.21
#